data_a4fe4fa60d6d0754bf19e8b97da3b626
#
_entry.id   a4fe4fa60d6d0754bf19e8b97da3b626
#
_cell.length_a   1.000
_cell.length_b   1.000
_cell.length_c   1.000
_cell.angle_alpha   90.00
_cell.angle_beta   90.00
_cell.angle_gamma   90.00
#
_symmetry.space_group_name_H-M   'P 1'
#
loop_
_entity.id
_entity.type
_entity.pdbx_description
1 polymer ?
#
loop_
_entity_poly.entity_id
_entity_poly.type
_entity_poly.pdbx_seq_one_letter_code
_entity_poly.pdbx_strand_id
1 'polypeptide(L)' 'GGGAASQHGYCTNLAWSDALPGDLVFYADDSHVGIVCGYGSVGNLLVIHCSGGQNGVVVTGREGFAVAARPDLFTD' A
#
# COMPACT_ATOMS: atom_id res chain seq x y z
N GLY A 1 -12.65 -6.18 -13.36
CA GLY A 1 -12.01 -5.09 -12.75
C GLY A 1 -10.94 -5.55 -11.83
N GLY A 2 -10.51 -5.16 -10.94
CA GLY A 2 -9.53 -5.65 -10.00
C GLY A 2 -8.17 -5.03 -10.15
N GLY A 3 -8.01 -4.00 -10.96
CA GLY A 3 -6.78 -3.25 -10.99
C GLY A 3 -6.61 -2.38 -9.75
N ALA A 4 -5.41 -1.83 -9.56
CA ALA A 4 -5.12 -0.98 -8.41
C ALA A 4 -6.05 0.22 -8.33
N ALA A 5 -6.37 0.84 -9.46
CA ALA A 5 -7.29 1.98 -9.49
C ALA A 5 -8.68 1.58 -8.99
N SER A 6 -9.15 0.41 -9.37
CA SER A 6 -10.44 -0.10 -8.91
C SER A 6 -10.42 -0.34 -7.40
N GLN A 7 -9.34 -0.95 -6.90
CA GLN A 7 -9.19 -1.19 -5.46
C GLN A 7 -9.15 0.13 -4.68
N HIS A 8 -8.44 1.13 -5.20
CA HIS A 8 -8.33 2.42 -4.54
C HIS A 8 -9.70 3.08 -4.39
N GLY A 9 -10.60 2.85 -5.36
CA GLY A 9 -11.96 3.39 -5.30
C GLY A 9 -12.79 2.89 -4.12
N TYR A 10 -12.38 1.77 -3.50
CA TYR A 10 -13.07 1.21 -2.33
C TYR A 10 -12.32 1.52 -1.03
N CYS A 11 -11.40 2.47 -1.06
CA CYS A 11 -10.58 2.84 0.08
C CYS A 11 -10.73 4.32 0.41
N THR A 12 -10.39 4.66 1.64
CA THR A 12 -10.30 6.05 2.09
C THR A 12 -8.84 6.36 2.35
N ASN A 13 -8.32 7.41 1.73
CA ASN A 13 -6.94 7.83 1.92
C ASN A 13 -6.69 8.26 3.35
N LEU A 14 -5.47 8.00 3.82
CA LEU A 14 -5.05 8.44 5.14
C LEU A 14 -3.60 8.94 5.12
N ALA A 15 -3.23 9.65 6.18
CA ALA A 15 -1.87 10.12 6.32
C ALA A 15 -0.93 8.92 6.49
N TRP A 16 0.30 9.06 6.00
CA TRP A 16 1.30 8.01 6.16
C TRP A 16 1.50 7.61 7.61
N SER A 17 1.45 8.59 8.51
CA SER A 17 1.63 8.33 9.94
C SER A 17 0.51 7.50 10.55
N ASP A 18 -0.63 7.41 9.88
CA ASP A 18 -1.78 6.65 10.35
C ASP A 18 -1.86 5.25 9.73
N ALA A 19 -0.95 4.92 8.83
CA ALA A 19 -0.97 3.63 8.13
C ALA A 19 -0.66 2.50 9.11
N LEU A 20 -1.49 1.46 9.06
CA LEU A 20 -1.36 0.28 9.91
C LEU A 20 -1.21 -0.97 9.05
N PRO A 21 -0.66 -2.06 9.59
CA PRO A 21 -0.60 -3.31 8.84
C PRO A 21 -1.97 -3.70 8.30
N GLY A 22 -2.01 -4.05 7.03
CA GLY A 22 -3.24 -4.35 6.33
C GLY A 22 -3.78 -3.20 5.50
N ASP A 23 -3.34 -1.97 5.75
CA ASP A 23 -3.69 -0.85 4.88
C ASP A 23 -2.98 -0.99 3.54
N LEU A 24 -3.49 -0.31 2.53
CA LEU A 24 -2.96 -0.37 1.17
C LEU A 24 -2.17 0.89 0.86
N VAL A 25 -1.25 0.76 -0.09
CA VAL A 25 -0.51 1.90 -0.62
C VAL A 25 -0.59 1.85 -2.15
N PHE A 26 -0.63 3.00 -2.78
CA PHE A 26 -0.83 3.13 -4.22
C PHE A 26 0.18 4.08 -4.83
N TYR A 27 0.57 3.81 -6.08
CA TYR A 27 1.30 4.78 -6.88
C TYR A 27 0.38 5.97 -7.22
N ALA A 28 0.97 7.11 -7.56
CA ALA A 28 0.21 8.32 -7.86
C ALA A 28 -0.81 8.11 -8.98
N ASP A 29 -0.48 7.29 -9.97
CA ASP A 29 -1.36 6.99 -11.11
C ASP A 29 -2.19 5.72 -10.88
N ASP A 30 -2.15 5.16 -9.69
CA ASP A 30 -2.84 3.92 -9.33
C ASP A 30 -2.44 2.72 -10.19
N SER A 31 -1.24 2.74 -10.75
CA SER A 31 -0.76 1.63 -11.59
C SER A 31 -0.23 0.46 -10.77
N HIS A 32 -0.03 0.64 -9.48
CA HIS A 32 0.55 -0.38 -8.61
C HIS A 32 0.02 -0.23 -7.19
N VAL A 33 -0.14 -1.34 -6.51
CA VAL A 33 -0.63 -1.39 -5.13
C VAL A 33 0.27 -2.29 -4.29
N GLY A 34 0.42 -1.93 -3.02
CA GLY A 34 1.08 -2.76 -2.03
C GLY A 34 0.27 -2.79 -0.76
N ILE A 35 0.70 -3.63 0.18
CA ILE A 35 0.04 -3.78 1.48
C ILE A 35 1.06 -3.45 2.56
N VAL A 36 0.67 -2.59 3.50
CA VAL A 36 1.51 -2.29 4.66
C VAL A 36 1.61 -3.58 5.49
N CYS A 37 2.82 -4.04 5.73
CA CYS A 37 3.02 -5.25 6.53
C CYS A 37 3.61 -4.97 7.90
N GLY A 38 4.07 -3.73 8.15
CA GLY A 38 4.60 -3.37 9.45
C GLY A 38 5.59 -2.23 9.35
N TYR A 39 6.45 -2.15 10.35
CA TYR A 39 7.49 -1.13 10.44
C TYR A 39 8.83 -1.80 10.70
N GLY A 40 9.87 -1.28 10.08
CA GLY A 40 11.22 -1.76 10.29
C GLY A 40 11.80 -1.31 11.64
N SER A 41 13.02 -1.76 11.91
CA SER A 41 13.67 -1.50 13.21
C SER A 41 13.94 -0.02 13.46
N VAL A 42 13.97 0.80 12.42
CA VAL A 42 14.16 2.24 12.54
C VAL A 42 12.86 3.03 12.34
N GLY A 43 11.71 2.35 12.40
CA GLY A 43 10.40 2.99 12.30
C GLY A 43 9.93 3.23 10.86
N ASN A 44 10.67 2.78 9.86
CA ASN A 44 10.27 2.93 8.46
C ASN A 44 9.15 1.97 8.11
N LEU A 45 8.19 2.44 7.33
CA LEU A 45 7.06 1.65 6.88
C LEU A 45 7.53 0.60 5.88
N LEU A 46 7.04 -0.63 6.05
CA LEU A 46 7.35 -1.75 5.15
C LEU A 46 6.13 -2.14 4.37
N VAL A 47 6.32 -2.39 3.08
CA VAL A 47 5.26 -2.70 2.12
C VAL A 47 5.59 -4.01 1.43
N ILE A 48 4.61 -4.91 1.38
CA ILE A 48 4.70 -6.12 0.59
C ILE A 48 3.96 -5.90 -0.72
N HIS A 49 4.60 -6.22 -1.84
CA HIS A 49 3.99 -6.04 -3.15
C HIS A 49 4.67 -6.93 -4.18
N CYS A 50 4.02 -7.06 -5.34
CA CYS A 50 4.58 -7.85 -6.44
C CYS A 50 5.49 -6.96 -7.28
N SER A 51 6.71 -7.45 -7.54
CA SER A 51 7.66 -6.74 -8.38
C SER A 51 7.90 -7.53 -9.66
N GLY A 52 7.51 -6.97 -10.79
CA GLY A 52 7.75 -7.59 -12.08
C GLY A 52 9.24 -7.75 -12.37
N GLY A 53 10.04 -6.77 -11.98
CA GLY A 53 11.48 -6.81 -12.20
C GLY A 53 12.19 -7.83 -11.34
N GLN A 54 11.63 -8.16 -10.18
CA GLN A 54 12.18 -9.14 -9.24
C GLN A 54 11.50 -10.50 -9.38
N ASN A 55 10.54 -10.58 -10.25
CA ASN A 55 9.84 -11.81 -10.55
C ASN A 55 9.17 -12.44 -9.33
N GLY A 56 8.52 -11.64 -8.51
CA GLY A 56 7.82 -12.18 -7.37
C GLY A 56 7.43 -11.13 -6.35
N VAL A 57 7.04 -11.63 -5.18
CA VAL A 57 6.62 -10.81 -4.06
C VAL A 57 7.85 -10.32 -3.31
N VAL A 58 7.89 -9.04 -3.02
CA VAL A 58 9.01 -8.41 -2.30
C VAL A 58 8.48 -7.57 -1.15
N VAL A 59 9.36 -7.30 -0.18
CA VAL A 59 9.10 -6.34 0.89
C VAL A 59 10.07 -5.19 0.71
N THR A 60 9.55 -3.98 0.59
CA THR A 60 10.36 -2.78 0.41
C THR A 60 9.87 -1.70 1.36
N GLY A 61 10.52 -0.54 1.36
CA GLY A 61 9.98 0.66 1.95
C GLY A 61 8.84 1.21 1.09
N ARG A 62 8.42 2.43 1.39
CA ARG A 62 7.29 3.04 0.67
C ARG A 62 7.70 3.81 -0.59
N GLU A 63 8.98 3.75 -0.96
CA GLU A 63 9.49 4.47 -2.14
C GLU A 63 8.68 4.11 -3.39
N GLY A 64 8.25 5.11 -4.12
CA GLY A 64 7.41 4.93 -5.29
C GLY A 64 5.92 4.99 -4.99
N PHE A 65 5.51 4.68 -3.79
CA PHE A 65 4.11 4.79 -3.39
C PHE A 65 3.80 6.22 -2.96
N ALA A 66 2.67 6.75 -3.42
CA ALA A 66 2.31 8.15 -3.23
C ALA A 66 1.30 8.35 -2.09
N VAL A 67 0.46 7.35 -1.82
CA VAL A 67 -0.63 7.51 -0.86
C VAL A 67 -0.91 6.19 -0.15
N ALA A 68 -1.28 6.29 1.11
CA ALA A 68 -1.81 5.17 1.89
C ALA A 68 -3.33 5.29 1.96
N ALA A 69 -4.02 4.18 1.98
CA ALA A 69 -5.47 4.14 2.03
C ALA A 69 -5.94 2.91 2.79
N ARG A 70 -7.07 3.05 3.47
CA ARG A 70 -7.68 1.94 4.22
C ARG A 70 -8.92 1.46 3.52
N PRO A 71 -9.05 0.14 3.28
CA PRO A 71 -10.27 -0.39 2.70
C PRO A 71 -11.48 -0.03 3.56
N ASP A 72 -12.57 0.40 2.91
CA ASP A 72 -13.76 0.88 3.61
C ASP A 72 -14.43 -0.20 4.45
N LEU A 73 -14.17 -1.46 4.13
CA LEU A 73 -14.62 -2.60 4.93
C LEU A 73 -14.16 -2.53 6.38
N PHE A 74 -13.03 -1.88 6.62
CA PHE A 74 -12.39 -1.84 7.93
C PHE A 74 -12.74 -0.59 8.72
N THR A 75 -13.57 0.27 8.16
CA THR A 75 -13.99 1.49 8.83
C THR A 75 -15.46 1.37 9.21
N ASP A 76 -15.79 1.84 10.36
CA ASP A 76 -17.18 1.82 10.84
C ASP A 76 -17.89 3.15 10.60
#